data_c98f9c9d72df1a5b78b2228e7528d88c
#
_entry.id   c98f9c9d72df1a5b78b2228e7528d88c
#
_cell.length_a   1.000
_cell.length_b   1.000
_cell.length_c   1.000
_cell.angle_alpha   90.00
_cell.angle_beta   90.00
_cell.angle_gamma   90.00
#
_symmetry.space_group_name_H-M   'P 1'
#
loop_
_entity.id
_entity.type
_entity.pdbx_description
1 polymer ?
#
loop_
_entity_poly.entity_id
_entity_poly.type
_entity_poly.pdbx_seq_one_letter_code
_entity_poly.pdbx_strand_id
1 'polypeptide(L)'
;MSSENKQVSTEVAKKAVSASFRDFNLKKKLENAPLLHYPLVFPGQGDTGHWLKIRNRHSEEFRQADLKAQRQISALVVANGSFEKIDNDMLDDINMRAFCKLVASWSFEEECNEDNLMEFFNNNPFAYDDINRLAAQDSLFF
;
A
#
# COMPACT_ATOMS: atom_id res chain seq x y z
N MET A 1 24.73 -24.70 24.49
CA MET A 1 23.76 -23.64 24.13
C MET A 1 23.97 -23.07 22.75
N SER A 2 25.17 -22.57 22.47
CA SER A 2 25.48 -22.05 21.12
C SER A 2 25.40 -23.11 20.01
N SER A 3 25.64 -24.37 20.32
CA SER A 3 25.53 -25.47 19.36
C SER A 3 24.09 -25.78 18.98
N GLU A 4 23.16 -25.66 19.93
CA GLU A 4 21.72 -25.82 19.63
C GLU A 4 21.21 -24.73 18.72
N ASN A 5 21.58 -23.45 18.96
CA ASN A 5 21.19 -22.33 18.15
C ASN A 5 21.76 -22.46 16.72
N LYS A 6 22.99 -22.92 16.59
CA LYS A 6 23.59 -23.20 15.28
C LYS A 6 22.87 -24.33 14.55
N GLN A 7 22.46 -25.36 15.26
CA GLN A 7 21.74 -26.49 14.68
C GLN A 7 20.36 -26.08 14.18
N VAL A 8 19.62 -25.30 14.97
CA VAL A 8 18.31 -24.76 14.59
C VAL A 8 18.45 -23.85 13.36
N SER A 9 19.43 -22.97 13.33
CA SER A 9 19.70 -22.11 12.17
C SER A 9 20.05 -22.90 10.92
N THR A 10 20.85 -23.99 11.08
CA THR A 10 21.22 -24.87 9.97
C THR A 10 20.01 -25.62 9.44
N GLU A 11 19.11 -26.09 10.31
CA GLU A 11 17.87 -26.75 9.89
C GLU A 11 16.94 -25.81 9.14
N VAL A 12 16.78 -24.58 9.61
CA VAL A 12 15.99 -23.55 8.93
C VAL A 12 16.59 -23.24 7.56
N ALA A 13 17.90 -23.10 7.47
CA ALA A 13 18.61 -22.88 6.21
C ALA A 13 18.49 -24.07 5.26
N LYS A 14 18.61 -25.30 5.76
CA LYS A 14 18.39 -26.52 4.97
C LYS A 14 16.95 -26.61 4.45
N LYS A 15 15.99 -26.29 5.31
CA LYS A 15 14.57 -26.31 4.94
C LYS A 15 14.28 -25.29 3.85
N ALA A 16 14.86 -24.07 3.97
CA ALA A 16 14.76 -23.04 2.94
C ALA A 16 15.42 -23.46 1.63
N VAL A 17 16.61 -24.11 1.71
CA VAL A 17 17.33 -24.60 0.53
C VAL A 17 16.57 -25.74 -0.16
N SER A 18 15.91 -26.62 0.61
CA SER A 18 15.18 -27.77 0.05
C SER A 18 13.76 -27.42 -0.38
N ALA A 19 13.25 -26.23 -0.07
CA ALA A 19 11.91 -25.80 -0.43
C ALA A 19 11.76 -25.58 -1.93
N SER A 20 10.58 -25.86 -2.48
CA SER A 20 10.23 -25.50 -3.84
C SER A 20 9.99 -24.00 -3.96
N PHE A 21 10.31 -23.40 -5.13
CA PHE A 21 9.95 -22.02 -5.39
C PHE A 21 8.44 -21.76 -5.25
N ARG A 22 7.62 -22.80 -5.43
CA ARG A 22 6.16 -22.72 -5.30
C ARG A 22 5.69 -22.47 -3.88
N ASP A 23 6.56 -22.71 -2.89
CA ASP A 23 6.26 -22.43 -1.49
C ASP A 23 6.31 -20.93 -1.19
N PHE A 24 6.94 -20.16 -2.08
CA PHE A 24 7.06 -18.71 -1.94
C PHE A 24 6.04 -18.03 -2.85
N ASN A 25 4.81 -17.90 -2.35
CA ASN A 25 3.71 -17.34 -3.10
C ASN A 25 3.03 -16.23 -2.30
N LEU A 26 3.54 -15.01 -2.47
CA LEU A 26 3.02 -13.83 -1.79
C LEU A 26 1.57 -13.53 -2.21
N LYS A 27 1.24 -13.71 -3.48
CA LYS A 27 -0.11 -13.47 -3.99
C LYS A 27 -1.15 -14.30 -3.26
N LYS A 28 -0.88 -15.59 -3.05
CA LYS A 28 -1.74 -16.47 -2.29
C LYS A 28 -1.86 -16.07 -0.83
N LYS A 29 -0.74 -15.65 -0.24
CA LYS A 29 -0.69 -15.17 1.13
C LYS A 29 -1.50 -13.89 1.32
N LEU A 30 -1.46 -13.00 0.33
CA LEU A 30 -2.20 -11.74 0.33
C LEU A 30 -3.72 -11.94 0.27
N GLU A 31 -4.21 -13.00 -0.34
CA GLU A 31 -5.64 -13.30 -0.40
C GLU A 31 -6.27 -13.41 0.99
N ASN A 32 -5.48 -13.84 1.98
CA ASN A 32 -5.92 -14.01 3.37
C ASN A 32 -5.24 -13.03 4.33
N ALA A 33 -4.49 -12.05 3.83
CA ALA A 33 -3.80 -11.10 4.67
C ALA A 33 -4.79 -10.16 5.37
N PRO A 34 -4.62 -9.90 6.67
CA PRO A 34 -5.47 -8.95 7.37
C PRO A 34 -5.19 -7.53 6.88
N LEU A 35 -6.21 -6.69 6.94
CA LEU A 35 -6.04 -5.26 6.71
C LEU A 35 -5.36 -4.63 7.93
N LEU A 36 -4.51 -3.63 7.67
CA LEU A 36 -3.88 -2.88 8.74
C LEU A 36 -4.86 -1.83 9.28
N HIS A 37 -5.05 -1.83 10.59
CA HIS A 37 -5.84 -0.81 11.27
C HIS A 37 -5.00 0.45 11.46
N TYR A 38 -5.41 1.55 10.86
CA TYR A 38 -4.75 2.85 11.00
C TYR A 38 -5.65 3.76 11.82
N PRO A 39 -5.29 4.04 13.10
CA PRO A 39 -6.04 4.99 13.91
C PRO A 39 -5.69 6.40 13.46
N LEU A 40 -6.71 7.23 13.24
CA LEU A 40 -6.50 8.61 12.82
C LEU A 40 -6.17 9.48 14.04
N VAL A 41 -4.90 9.84 14.13
CA VAL A 41 -4.40 10.78 15.15
C VAL A 41 -4.23 12.12 14.46
N PHE A 42 -5.10 13.07 14.80
CA PHE A 42 -5.11 14.36 14.12
C PHE A 42 -4.11 15.32 14.79
N PRO A 43 -3.26 16.02 14.03
CA PRO A 43 -2.29 16.96 14.58
C PRO A 43 -2.95 18.00 15.48
N GLY A 44 -2.46 18.11 16.71
CA GLY A 44 -2.98 19.04 17.70
C GLY A 44 -4.24 18.59 18.45
N GLN A 45 -4.89 17.52 18.03
CA GLN A 45 -6.10 17.01 18.67
C GLN A 45 -5.95 15.62 19.29
N GLY A 46 -4.94 14.86 18.86
CA GLY A 46 -4.72 13.50 19.32
C GLY A 46 -5.60 12.49 18.61
N ASP A 47 -5.86 11.36 19.25
CA ASP A 47 -6.68 10.29 18.70
C ASP A 47 -8.13 10.75 18.53
N THR A 48 -8.63 10.67 17.30
CA THR A 48 -9.99 11.11 16.96
C THR A 48 -11.06 10.04 17.21
N GLY A 49 -10.64 8.78 17.45
CA GLY A 49 -11.53 7.63 17.48
C GLY A 49 -11.90 7.10 16.09
N HIS A 50 -11.56 7.81 15.03
CA HIS A 50 -11.75 7.36 13.65
C HIS A 50 -10.56 6.52 13.19
N TRP A 51 -10.81 5.69 12.18
CA TRP A 51 -9.81 4.77 11.66
C TRP A 51 -10.00 4.53 10.17
N LEU A 52 -8.93 4.04 9.54
CA LEU A 52 -8.95 3.54 8.17
C LEU A 52 -8.37 2.13 8.17
N LYS A 53 -8.88 1.27 7.30
CA LYS A 53 -8.34 -0.06 7.06
C LYS A 53 -7.52 -0.04 5.78
N ILE A 54 -6.27 -0.45 5.88
CA ILE A 54 -5.27 -0.27 4.84
C ILE A 54 -4.86 -1.62 4.25
N ARG A 55 -4.80 -1.68 2.91
CA ARG A 55 -4.26 -2.82 2.18
C ARG A 55 -2.74 -2.72 2.08
N ASN A 56 -2.09 -3.87 1.95
CA ASN A 56 -0.67 -3.91 1.61
C ASN A 56 -0.48 -3.40 0.16
N ARG A 57 0.67 -2.79 -0.12
CA ARG A 57 1.00 -2.28 -1.46
C ARG A 57 1.08 -3.36 -2.53
N HIS A 58 1.26 -4.63 -2.15
CA HIS A 58 1.29 -5.76 -3.07
C HIS A 58 -0.10 -6.35 -3.32
N SER A 59 -1.15 -5.79 -2.70
CA SER A 59 -2.52 -6.23 -2.91
C SER A 59 -2.92 -6.12 -4.39
N GLU A 60 -3.80 -7.00 -4.83
CA GLU A 60 -4.26 -7.00 -6.23
C GLU A 60 -4.96 -5.69 -6.58
N GLU A 61 -5.77 -5.17 -5.66
CA GLU A 61 -6.50 -3.92 -5.85
C GLU A 61 -5.55 -2.74 -6.13
N PHE A 62 -4.50 -2.63 -5.32
CA PHE A 62 -3.53 -1.54 -5.52
C PHE A 62 -2.67 -1.78 -6.75
N ARG A 63 -2.22 -3.01 -6.99
CA ARG A 63 -1.39 -3.34 -8.15
C ARG A 63 -2.11 -3.02 -9.45
N GLN A 64 -3.39 -3.33 -9.56
CA GLN A 64 -4.20 -3.02 -10.75
C GLN A 64 -4.33 -1.51 -10.94
N ALA A 65 -4.58 -0.77 -9.86
CA ALA A 65 -4.69 0.67 -9.91
C ALA A 65 -3.35 1.33 -10.30
N ASP A 66 -2.25 0.85 -9.77
CA ASP A 66 -0.91 1.34 -10.07
C ASP A 66 -0.55 1.10 -11.54
N LEU A 67 -0.84 -0.08 -12.07
CA LEU A 67 -0.64 -0.39 -13.49
C LEU A 67 -1.46 0.54 -14.39
N LYS A 68 -2.71 0.79 -14.02
CA LYS A 68 -3.58 1.72 -14.75
C LYS A 68 -2.99 3.14 -14.75
N ALA A 69 -2.50 3.59 -13.59
CA ALA A 69 -1.86 4.90 -13.47
C ALA A 69 -0.61 4.99 -14.35
N GLN A 70 0.23 3.97 -14.34
CA GLN A 70 1.43 3.89 -15.17
C GLN A 70 1.10 3.98 -16.66
N ARG A 71 0.05 3.28 -17.10
CA ARG A 71 -0.42 3.32 -18.50
C ARG A 71 -0.94 4.70 -18.88
N GLN A 72 -1.68 5.36 -17.99
CA GLN A 72 -2.15 6.72 -18.22
C GLN A 72 -0.99 7.71 -18.37
N ILE A 73 0.02 7.59 -17.51
CA ILE A 73 1.22 8.44 -17.56
C ILE A 73 1.98 8.19 -18.87
N SER A 74 2.15 6.92 -19.25
CA SER A 74 2.82 6.59 -20.51
C SER A 74 2.09 7.17 -21.72
N ALA A 75 0.77 7.12 -21.73
CA ALA A 75 -0.03 7.71 -22.81
C ALA A 75 0.14 9.24 -22.88
N LEU A 76 0.23 9.89 -21.70
CA LEU A 76 0.47 11.33 -21.62
C LEU A 76 1.86 11.71 -22.12
N VAL A 77 2.87 10.90 -21.83
CA VAL A 77 4.23 11.10 -22.33
C VAL A 77 4.24 11.08 -23.85
N VAL A 78 3.58 10.10 -24.46
CA VAL A 78 3.46 10.01 -25.92
C VAL A 78 2.73 11.21 -26.49
N ALA A 79 1.60 11.60 -25.87
CA ALA A 79 0.78 12.71 -26.37
C ALA A 79 1.49 14.07 -26.26
N ASN A 80 2.30 14.26 -25.21
CA ASN A 80 2.99 15.54 -24.94
C ASN A 80 4.43 15.58 -25.46
N GLY A 81 4.98 14.45 -25.89
CA GLY A 81 6.32 14.34 -26.44
C GLY A 81 7.40 14.05 -25.40
N SER A 82 7.18 14.36 -24.11
CA SER A 82 8.11 14.05 -23.03
C SER A 82 7.39 14.09 -21.68
N PHE A 83 7.99 13.43 -20.68
CA PHE A 83 7.49 13.43 -19.31
C PHE A 83 7.47 14.84 -18.70
N GLU A 84 8.49 15.64 -18.97
CA GLU A 84 8.63 16.99 -18.42
C GLU A 84 7.56 17.97 -18.89
N LYS A 85 6.90 17.68 -20.02
CA LYS A 85 5.82 18.52 -20.56
C LYS A 85 4.47 18.21 -19.94
N ILE A 86 4.36 17.15 -19.13
CA ILE A 86 3.11 16.81 -18.47
C ILE A 86 2.91 17.73 -17.26
N ASP A 87 1.69 18.22 -17.08
CA ASP A 87 1.31 19.02 -15.91
C ASP A 87 1.51 18.20 -14.62
N ASN A 88 2.23 18.76 -13.65
CA ASN A 88 2.47 18.12 -12.37
C ASN A 88 1.18 17.84 -11.61
N ASP A 89 0.21 18.73 -11.65
CA ASP A 89 -1.08 18.53 -10.98
C ASP A 89 -1.82 17.33 -11.56
N MET A 90 -1.71 17.11 -12.85
CA MET A 90 -2.30 15.94 -13.51
C MET A 90 -1.61 14.65 -13.08
N LEU A 91 -0.28 14.66 -12.99
CA LEU A 91 0.48 13.51 -12.50
C LEU A 91 0.13 13.17 -11.06
N ASP A 92 0.04 14.20 -10.21
CA ASP A 92 -0.32 14.03 -8.80
C ASP A 92 -1.73 13.44 -8.67
N ASP A 93 -2.68 13.92 -9.47
CA ASP A 93 -4.05 13.40 -9.47
C ASP A 93 -4.10 11.92 -9.87
N ILE A 94 -3.39 11.54 -10.93
CA ILE A 94 -3.33 10.15 -11.39
C ILE A 94 -2.76 9.25 -10.28
N ASN A 95 -1.66 9.65 -9.68
CA ASN A 95 -1.01 8.88 -8.62
C ASN A 95 -1.85 8.80 -7.35
N MET A 96 -2.52 9.89 -6.97
CA MET A 96 -3.39 9.92 -5.81
C MET A 96 -4.60 9.00 -5.98
N ARG A 97 -5.18 8.94 -7.17
CA ARG A 97 -6.31 8.03 -7.45
C ARG A 97 -5.91 6.57 -7.28
N ALA A 98 -4.71 6.21 -7.73
CA ALA A 98 -4.18 4.86 -7.52
C ALA A 98 -3.93 4.60 -6.03
N PHE A 99 -3.36 5.57 -5.32
CA PHE A 99 -3.11 5.49 -3.89
C PHE A 99 -4.38 5.21 -3.09
N CYS A 100 -5.52 5.78 -3.49
CA CYS A 100 -6.79 5.59 -2.79
C CYS A 100 -7.21 4.11 -2.69
N LYS A 101 -6.71 3.24 -3.57
CA LYS A 101 -6.96 1.80 -3.52
C LYS A 101 -6.24 1.10 -2.36
N LEU A 102 -5.34 1.77 -1.68
CA LEU A 102 -4.76 1.24 -0.44
C LEU A 102 -5.77 1.27 0.71
N VAL A 103 -6.79 2.10 0.63
CA VAL A 103 -7.81 2.20 1.68
C VAL A 103 -8.98 1.29 1.33
N ALA A 104 -9.24 0.29 2.17
CA ALA A 104 -10.34 -0.65 1.98
C ALA A 104 -11.65 -0.13 2.57
N SER A 105 -11.58 0.51 3.74
CA SER A 105 -12.75 1.04 4.44
C SER A 105 -12.31 2.08 5.47
N TRP A 106 -13.25 2.84 5.99
CA TRP A 106 -13.01 3.80 7.06
C TRP A 106 -14.23 3.91 7.99
N SER A 107 -14.06 4.61 9.10
CA SER A 107 -15.10 4.77 10.11
C SER A 107 -16.01 5.98 9.89
N PHE A 108 -15.75 6.80 8.89
CA PHE A 108 -16.55 7.99 8.61
C PHE A 108 -17.94 7.63 8.06
N GLU A 109 -18.89 8.52 8.21
CA GLU A 109 -20.26 8.34 7.71
C GLU A 109 -20.33 8.35 6.19
N GLU A 110 -19.51 9.17 5.56
CA GLU A 110 -19.44 9.27 4.10
C GLU A 110 -18.93 7.97 3.50
N GLU A 111 -19.43 7.65 2.32
CA GLU A 111 -18.99 6.45 1.60
C GLU A 111 -17.47 6.48 1.35
N CYS A 112 -16.82 5.35 1.61
CA CYS A 112 -15.40 5.19 1.32
C CYS A 112 -15.23 4.93 -0.17
N ASN A 113 -15.23 5.98 -0.96
CA ASN A 113 -15.08 5.92 -2.40
C ASN A 113 -13.91 6.80 -2.86
N GLU A 114 -13.57 6.70 -4.14
CA GLU A 114 -12.42 7.42 -4.68
C GLU A 114 -12.52 8.93 -4.47
N ASP A 115 -13.67 9.53 -4.75
CA ASP A 115 -13.85 10.98 -4.66
C ASP A 115 -13.69 11.47 -3.21
N ASN A 116 -14.30 10.78 -2.27
CA ASN A 116 -14.19 11.13 -0.85
C ASN A 116 -12.78 10.90 -0.30
N LEU A 117 -12.13 9.84 -0.74
CA LEU A 117 -10.73 9.59 -0.38
C LEU A 117 -9.79 10.65 -0.94
N MET A 118 -10.00 11.06 -2.19
CA MET A 118 -9.23 12.14 -2.82
C MET A 118 -9.36 13.44 -2.00
N GLU A 119 -10.57 13.81 -1.65
CA GLU A 119 -10.82 15.00 -0.83
C GLU A 119 -10.14 14.90 0.53
N PHE A 120 -10.28 13.76 1.20
CA PHE A 120 -9.67 13.54 2.51
C PHE A 120 -8.15 13.66 2.47
N PHE A 121 -7.49 12.99 1.53
CA PHE A 121 -6.03 13.01 1.46
C PHE A 121 -5.47 14.33 0.93
N ASN A 122 -6.19 15.02 0.05
CA ASN A 122 -5.78 16.35 -0.39
C ASN A 122 -5.82 17.35 0.77
N ASN A 123 -6.76 17.17 1.70
CA ASN A 123 -6.87 18.02 2.88
C ASN A 123 -5.96 17.58 4.03
N ASN A 124 -5.44 16.35 3.99
CA ASN A 124 -4.67 15.76 5.08
C ASN A 124 -3.41 15.06 4.56
N PRO A 125 -2.40 15.83 4.09
CA PRO A 125 -1.17 15.24 3.53
C PRO A 125 -0.43 14.35 4.53
N PHE A 126 -0.52 14.62 5.83
CA PHE A 126 0.13 13.79 6.85
C PHE A 126 -0.40 12.36 6.82
N ALA A 127 -1.71 12.18 6.61
CA ALA A 127 -2.34 10.86 6.53
C ALA A 127 -1.90 10.12 5.26
N TYR A 128 -1.78 10.84 4.15
CA TYR A 128 -1.22 10.28 2.91
C TYR A 128 0.19 9.74 3.15
N ASP A 129 1.06 10.54 3.74
CA ASP A 129 2.45 10.14 3.98
C ASP A 129 2.54 8.92 4.90
N ASP A 130 1.77 8.92 5.98
CA ASP A 130 1.73 7.82 6.94
C ASP A 130 1.27 6.52 6.30
N ILE A 131 0.15 6.56 5.57
CA ILE A 131 -0.44 5.37 4.96
C ILE A 131 0.46 4.84 3.84
N ASN A 132 1.05 5.72 3.04
CA ASN A 132 1.97 5.32 2.00
C ASN A 132 3.17 4.56 2.57
N ARG A 133 3.71 5.03 3.68
CA ARG A 133 4.82 4.39 4.38
C ARG A 133 4.40 3.05 5.00
N LEU A 134 3.26 3.01 5.68
CA LEU A 134 2.77 1.82 6.37
C LEU A 134 2.40 0.70 5.38
N ALA A 135 1.75 1.04 4.29
CA ALA A 135 1.35 0.06 3.26
C ALA A 135 2.55 -0.66 2.64
N ALA A 136 3.73 -0.03 2.66
CA ALA A 136 4.97 -0.60 2.14
C ALA A 136 5.73 -1.45 3.17
N GLN A 137 5.30 -1.47 4.43
CA GLN A 137 5.94 -2.25 5.50
C GLN A 137 5.29 -3.63 5.57
N ASP A 138 5.83 -4.58 4.82
CA ASP A 138 5.25 -5.92 4.68
C ASP A 138 5.11 -6.65 6.02
N SER A 139 6.02 -6.41 6.96
CA SER A 139 5.98 -7.06 8.29
C SER A 139 4.73 -6.72 9.10
N LEU A 140 4.03 -5.63 8.77
CA LEU A 140 2.78 -5.26 9.46
C LEU A 140 1.58 -6.09 8.97
N PHE A 141 1.72 -6.80 7.85
CA PHE A 141 0.64 -7.54 7.21
C PHE A 141 0.83 -9.06 7.28
N PHE A 142 2.05 -9.53 7.56
CA PHE A 142 2.41 -10.94 7.49
C PHE A 142 3.07 -11.48 8.76
#